data_f832c922dd246385c8c38976fed7683e
#
_entry.id   f832c922dd246385c8c38976fed7683e
#
_cell.length_a   1.000
_cell.length_b   1.000
_cell.length_c   1.000
_cell.angle_alpha   90.00
_cell.angle_beta   90.00
_cell.angle_gamma   90.00
#
_symmetry.space_group_name_H-M   'P 1'
#
loop_
_entity.id
_entity.type
_entity.pdbx_description
1 polymer ?
#
loop_
_entity_poly.entity_id
_entity_poly.type
_entity_poly.pdbx_seq_one_letter_code
_entity_poly.pdbx_strand_id
1 'polypeptide(L)'
;MRLMLIEDDPVFIKTLSDRLQDEGHSTREFLDPEEALEVLRRAPGDQEAILLDLRLPKMNGLQWLKEVRHEGHSHPVVVISGDVSVEVTKEMVNLGLTAMLLKPFSSSELREVLMRLEHALQSGNPNPIPVHPEPASPPADDWKYEMVLLLQLTVDVWIRDGRELNALAVDSGCWTLTREQNHYRPKTLKNYLHLKTLPKRPKWQLVLRTAEYVLGECDTSPLSLELESKTKRFEKQILDIHPTLNETENKRSQNQYGKQK
;
A
#
# COMPACT_ATOMS: atom_id res chain seq x y z
N MET A 1 -16.32 -4.72 13.20
CA MET A 1 -15.46 -4.18 14.31
C MET A 1 -15.49 -2.66 14.30
N ARG A 2 -15.21 -2.03 15.45
CA ARG A 2 -14.96 -0.60 15.59
C ARG A 2 -13.46 -0.36 15.59
N LEU A 3 -12.94 0.27 14.53
CA LEU A 3 -11.52 0.41 14.27
C LEU A 3 -11.06 1.85 14.47
N MET A 4 -9.99 2.03 15.23
CA MET A 4 -9.24 3.29 15.32
C MET A 4 -8.17 3.30 14.24
N LEU A 5 -8.16 4.30 13.38
CA LEU A 5 -7.15 4.49 12.33
C LEU A 5 -6.25 5.67 12.70
N ILE A 6 -4.94 5.48 12.72
CA ILE A 6 -3.95 6.52 13.04
C ILE A 6 -2.95 6.60 11.89
N GLU A 7 -3.00 7.67 11.13
CA GLU A 7 -2.28 7.85 9.87
C GLU A 7 -2.24 9.33 9.53
N ASP A 8 -1.12 9.92 9.20
CA ASP A 8 -0.96 11.35 8.93
C ASP A 8 -1.28 11.75 7.47
N ASP A 9 -1.37 10.79 6.55
CA ASP A 9 -1.82 11.03 5.18
C ASP A 9 -3.35 11.05 5.09
N PRO A 10 -3.99 12.23 4.90
CA PRO A 10 -5.45 12.35 4.87
C PRO A 10 -6.10 11.64 3.68
N VAL A 11 -5.36 11.41 2.59
CA VAL A 11 -5.88 10.71 1.41
C VAL A 11 -5.84 9.20 1.66
N PHE A 12 -4.75 8.71 2.22
CA PHE A 12 -4.58 7.31 2.53
C PHE A 12 -5.56 6.86 3.61
N ILE A 13 -5.66 7.58 4.75
CA ILE A 13 -6.56 7.22 5.85
C ILE A 13 -8.02 7.20 5.39
N LYS A 14 -8.43 8.17 4.56
CA LYS A 14 -9.79 8.21 4.01
C LYS A 14 -10.07 7.04 3.07
N THR A 15 -9.12 6.71 2.20
CA THR A 15 -9.25 5.58 1.28
C THR A 15 -9.34 4.25 2.04
N LEU A 16 -8.52 4.08 3.07
CA LEU A 16 -8.53 2.90 3.93
C LEU A 16 -9.85 2.80 4.72
N SER A 17 -10.31 3.92 5.28
CA SER A 17 -11.56 4.02 6.02
C SER A 17 -12.78 3.65 5.16
N ASP A 18 -12.89 4.23 3.96
CA ASP A 18 -13.98 3.93 3.01
C ASP A 18 -14.01 2.42 2.69
N ARG A 19 -12.84 1.82 2.49
CA ARG A 19 -12.71 0.39 2.20
C ARG A 19 -13.13 -0.49 3.38
N LEU A 20 -12.70 -0.15 4.59
CA LEU A 20 -13.08 -0.87 5.80
C LEU A 20 -14.60 -0.78 6.08
N GLN A 21 -15.21 0.37 5.77
CA GLN A 21 -16.65 0.57 5.86
C GLN A 21 -17.41 -0.27 4.83
N ASP A 22 -16.91 -0.41 3.61
CA ASP A 22 -17.47 -1.29 2.58
C ASP A 22 -17.42 -2.77 3.00
N GLU A 23 -16.47 -3.16 3.86
CA GLU A 23 -16.37 -4.50 4.46
C GLU A 23 -17.18 -4.64 5.77
N GLY A 24 -17.96 -3.62 6.14
CA GLY A 24 -18.87 -3.68 7.30
C GLY A 24 -18.25 -3.30 8.65
N HIS A 25 -17.07 -2.67 8.64
CA HIS A 25 -16.45 -2.14 9.86
C HIS A 25 -16.79 -0.66 10.06
N SER A 26 -16.84 -0.20 11.29
CA SER A 26 -16.91 1.22 11.61
C SER A 26 -15.51 1.75 11.94
N THR A 27 -15.21 2.95 11.46
CA THR A 27 -13.87 3.55 11.56
C THR A 27 -13.91 4.90 12.25
N ARG A 28 -12.88 5.19 13.02
CA ARG A 28 -12.59 6.52 13.57
C ARG A 28 -11.18 6.92 13.16
N GLU A 29 -11.07 8.01 12.43
CA GLU A 29 -9.84 8.45 11.78
C GLU A 29 -9.12 9.51 12.63
N PHE A 30 -7.78 9.37 12.76
CA PHE A 30 -6.92 10.32 13.47
C PHE A 30 -5.69 10.63 12.61
N LEU A 31 -5.48 11.90 12.31
CA LEU A 31 -4.29 12.40 11.62
C LEU A 31 -3.16 12.75 12.60
N ASP A 32 -3.49 12.88 13.88
CA ASP A 32 -2.56 13.20 14.95
C ASP A 32 -2.54 12.06 15.99
N PRO A 33 -1.38 11.43 16.25
CA PRO A 33 -1.27 10.34 17.21
C PRO A 33 -1.55 10.78 18.67
N GLU A 34 -1.30 12.04 19.02
CA GLU A 34 -1.58 12.57 20.36
C GLU A 34 -3.09 12.66 20.60
N GLU A 35 -3.86 13.12 19.60
CA GLU A 35 -5.32 13.14 19.67
C GLU A 35 -5.90 11.72 19.80
N ALA A 36 -5.37 10.77 19.05
CA ALA A 36 -5.77 9.36 19.14
C ALA A 36 -5.54 8.79 20.54
N LEU A 37 -4.38 9.11 21.14
CA LEU A 37 -4.04 8.67 22.49
C LEU A 37 -4.98 9.26 23.55
N GLU A 38 -5.29 10.55 23.44
CA GLU A 38 -6.24 11.19 24.36
C GLU A 38 -7.64 10.58 24.29
N VAL A 39 -8.11 10.27 23.07
CA VAL A 39 -9.41 9.63 22.88
C VAL A 39 -9.41 8.22 23.46
N LEU A 40 -8.34 7.45 23.25
CA LEU A 40 -8.20 6.11 23.81
C LEU A 40 -8.21 6.13 25.35
N ARG A 41 -7.55 7.12 25.99
CA ARG A 41 -7.56 7.34 27.44
C ARG A 41 -8.94 7.65 27.98
N ARG A 42 -9.72 8.48 27.28
CA ARG A 42 -11.05 8.91 27.73
C ARG A 42 -12.12 7.84 27.56
N ALA A 43 -12.03 7.04 26.50
CA ALA A 43 -13.06 6.07 26.14
C ALA A 43 -12.43 4.78 25.55
N PRO A 44 -11.70 3.99 26.33
CA PRO A 44 -11.00 2.81 25.82
C PRO A 44 -11.95 1.73 25.26
N GLY A 45 -13.19 1.69 25.72
CA GLY A 45 -14.19 0.73 25.24
C GLY A 45 -14.87 1.09 23.93
N ASP A 46 -14.63 2.27 23.37
CA ASP A 46 -15.23 2.71 22.10
C ASP A 46 -14.59 2.03 20.88
N GLN A 47 -13.36 1.54 21.03
CA GLN A 47 -12.61 0.89 19.96
C GLN A 47 -12.35 -0.59 20.30
N GLU A 48 -12.36 -1.44 19.30
CA GLU A 48 -12.08 -2.87 19.45
C GLU A 48 -10.67 -3.21 18.98
N ALA A 49 -10.15 -2.51 17.96
CA ALA A 49 -8.81 -2.69 17.46
C ALA A 49 -8.24 -1.39 16.86
N ILE A 50 -6.94 -1.35 16.66
CA ILE A 50 -6.19 -0.17 16.22
C ILE A 50 -5.38 -0.53 14.99
N LEU A 51 -5.47 0.30 13.95
CA LEU A 51 -4.60 0.30 12.78
C LEU A 51 -3.70 1.53 12.88
N LEU A 52 -2.38 1.31 12.97
CA LEU A 52 -1.40 2.32 13.36
C LEU A 52 -0.30 2.44 12.30
N ASP A 53 -0.10 3.61 11.72
CA ASP A 53 1.12 3.89 10.96
C ASP A 53 2.32 4.07 11.91
N LEU A 54 3.49 3.64 11.44
CA LEU A 54 4.75 3.86 12.16
C LEU A 54 5.34 5.25 11.91
N ARG A 55 5.11 5.80 10.70
CA ARG A 55 5.73 7.06 10.30
C ARG A 55 4.80 8.25 10.55
N LEU A 56 4.50 8.49 11.80
CA LEU A 56 3.67 9.63 12.19
C LEU A 56 4.55 10.84 12.58
N PRO A 57 4.09 12.07 12.34
CA PRO A 57 4.74 13.27 12.83
C PRO A 57 4.67 13.35 14.35
N LYS A 58 5.60 14.08 14.98
CA LYS A 58 5.70 14.33 16.42
C LYS A 58 6.02 13.09 17.26
N MET A 59 5.18 12.06 17.22
CA MET A 59 5.34 10.80 17.95
C MET A 59 5.26 9.64 16.94
N ASN A 60 6.33 8.85 16.77
CA ASN A 60 6.28 7.70 15.88
C ASN A 60 5.39 6.58 16.45
N GLY A 61 4.86 5.73 15.55
CA GLY A 61 3.90 4.69 15.94
C GLY A 61 4.44 3.68 16.98
N LEU A 62 5.74 3.40 16.97
CA LEU A 62 6.36 2.54 18.00
C LEU A 62 6.33 3.21 19.39
N GLN A 63 6.64 4.51 19.46
CA GLN A 63 6.54 5.26 20.72
C GLN A 63 5.09 5.32 21.20
N TRP A 64 4.14 5.57 20.29
CA TRP A 64 2.72 5.54 20.60
C TRP A 64 2.27 4.19 21.16
N LEU A 65 2.69 3.09 20.53
CA LEU A 65 2.36 1.74 21.00
C LEU A 65 2.95 1.45 22.38
N LYS A 66 4.20 1.88 22.64
CA LYS A 66 4.82 1.76 23.98
C LYS A 66 4.00 2.46 25.05
N GLU A 67 3.57 3.69 24.78
CA GLU A 67 2.78 4.48 25.73
C GLU A 67 1.43 3.82 26.01
N VAL A 68 0.72 3.39 24.98
CA VAL A 68 -0.53 2.65 25.09
C VAL A 68 -0.37 1.38 25.95
N ARG A 69 0.69 0.63 25.74
CA ARG A 69 0.97 -0.58 26.54
C ARG A 69 1.38 -0.27 27.98
N HIS A 70 2.16 0.79 28.19
CA HIS A 70 2.54 1.27 29.51
C HIS A 70 1.31 1.72 30.34
N GLU A 71 0.31 2.29 29.69
CA GLU A 71 -0.97 2.68 30.31
C GLU A 71 -1.94 1.50 30.53
N GLY A 72 -1.54 0.28 30.18
CA GLY A 72 -2.31 -0.93 30.41
C GLY A 72 -3.37 -1.24 29.35
N HIS A 73 -3.39 -0.52 28.26
CA HIS A 73 -4.30 -0.82 27.13
C HIS A 73 -3.82 -2.05 26.36
N SER A 74 -4.68 -3.06 26.23
CA SER A 74 -4.41 -4.35 25.57
C SER A 74 -5.10 -4.53 24.21
N HIS A 75 -5.59 -3.46 23.61
CA HIS A 75 -6.24 -3.53 22.30
C HIS A 75 -5.38 -4.26 21.27
N PRO A 76 -5.94 -5.13 20.43
CA PRO A 76 -5.26 -5.66 19.27
C PRO A 76 -4.79 -4.51 18.35
N VAL A 77 -3.51 -4.55 17.95
CA VAL A 77 -2.90 -3.51 17.12
C VAL A 77 -2.35 -4.13 15.86
N VAL A 78 -2.74 -3.58 14.73
CA VAL A 78 -2.12 -3.80 13.43
C VAL A 78 -1.27 -2.60 13.09
N VAL A 79 0.00 -2.83 12.82
CA VAL A 79 0.89 -1.79 12.30
C VAL A 79 0.85 -1.80 10.78
N ILE A 80 0.70 -0.61 10.20
CA ILE A 80 0.72 -0.38 8.76
C ILE A 80 1.97 0.46 8.46
N SER A 81 2.90 -0.02 7.62
CA SER A 81 4.13 0.74 7.35
C SER A 81 4.70 0.43 5.97
N GLY A 82 5.37 1.42 5.36
CA GLY A 82 6.11 1.24 4.10
C GLY A 82 7.48 0.60 4.27
N ASP A 83 8.07 0.67 5.47
CA ASP A 83 9.40 0.13 5.76
C ASP A 83 9.57 -0.10 7.26
N VAL A 84 10.10 -1.26 7.64
CA VAL A 84 10.31 -1.62 9.05
C VAL A 84 11.60 -2.41 9.20
N SER A 85 12.48 -1.94 10.08
CA SER A 85 13.68 -2.71 10.42
C SER A 85 13.36 -3.93 11.28
N VAL A 86 14.24 -4.93 11.24
CA VAL A 86 14.11 -6.15 12.04
C VAL A 86 14.05 -5.83 13.54
N GLU A 87 14.81 -4.83 13.98
CA GLU A 87 14.86 -4.39 15.38
C GLU A 87 13.52 -3.82 15.83
N VAL A 88 12.93 -2.93 15.01
CA VAL A 88 11.61 -2.34 15.27
C VAL A 88 10.53 -3.42 15.28
N THR A 89 10.58 -4.38 14.34
CA THR A 89 9.64 -5.50 14.31
C THR A 89 9.72 -6.34 15.59
N LYS A 90 10.92 -6.70 16.05
CA LYS A 90 11.11 -7.45 17.30
C LYS A 90 10.52 -6.72 18.51
N GLU A 91 10.75 -5.41 18.56
CA GLU A 91 10.24 -4.60 19.66
C GLU A 91 8.71 -4.53 19.67
N MET A 92 8.09 -4.38 18.50
CA MET A 92 6.63 -4.38 18.38
C MET A 92 6.01 -5.74 18.73
N VAL A 93 6.65 -6.85 18.35
CA VAL A 93 6.22 -8.19 18.76
C VAL A 93 6.23 -8.33 20.29
N ASN A 94 7.27 -7.83 20.97
CA ASN A 94 7.34 -7.82 22.44
C ASN A 94 6.25 -6.94 23.08
N LEU A 95 5.76 -5.92 22.38
CA LEU A 95 4.65 -5.07 22.80
C LEU A 95 3.27 -5.67 22.48
N GLY A 96 3.19 -6.91 22.00
CA GLY A 96 1.93 -7.57 21.70
C GLY A 96 1.28 -7.07 20.41
N LEU A 97 2.07 -6.87 19.36
CA LEU A 97 1.56 -6.61 18.03
C LEU A 97 0.73 -7.81 17.53
N THR A 98 -0.48 -7.54 17.01
CA THR A 98 -1.36 -8.60 16.49
C THR A 98 -1.00 -8.98 15.06
N ALA A 99 -0.73 -7.99 14.21
CA ALA A 99 -0.30 -8.20 12.83
C ALA A 99 0.44 -6.98 12.29
N MET A 100 1.14 -7.16 11.16
CA MET A 100 1.78 -6.09 10.41
C MET A 100 1.31 -6.14 8.96
N LEU A 101 1.09 -4.97 8.38
CA LEU A 101 0.69 -4.79 7.00
C LEU A 101 1.66 -3.83 6.33
N LEU A 102 2.39 -4.31 5.33
CA LEU A 102 3.39 -3.50 4.63
C LEU A 102 2.73 -2.70 3.50
N LYS A 103 2.93 -1.40 3.48
CA LYS A 103 2.50 -0.52 2.37
C LYS A 103 3.44 -0.69 1.17
N PRO A 104 2.87 -0.80 -0.04
CA PRO A 104 1.47 -0.94 -0.39
C PRO A 104 0.98 -2.38 -0.18
N PHE A 105 -0.27 -2.56 0.23
CA PHE A 105 -0.89 -3.85 0.49
C PHE A 105 -2.17 -4.04 -0.33
N SER A 106 -2.48 -5.30 -0.62
CA SER A 106 -3.67 -5.72 -1.36
C SER A 106 -4.92 -5.79 -0.48
N SER A 107 -6.09 -5.92 -1.12
CA SER A 107 -7.36 -6.20 -0.44
C SER A 107 -7.33 -7.53 0.28
N SER A 108 -6.67 -8.54 -0.29
CA SER A 108 -6.53 -9.85 0.33
C SER A 108 -5.68 -9.80 1.59
N GLU A 109 -4.55 -9.10 1.57
CA GLU A 109 -3.69 -8.91 2.75
C GLU A 109 -4.42 -8.15 3.86
N LEU A 110 -5.14 -7.07 3.52
CA LEU A 110 -5.97 -6.35 4.50
C LEU A 110 -7.04 -7.26 5.11
N ARG A 111 -7.78 -7.99 4.28
CA ARG A 111 -8.84 -8.91 4.74
C ARG A 111 -8.30 -10.01 5.64
N GLU A 112 -7.15 -10.56 5.32
CA GLU A 112 -6.49 -11.56 6.15
C GLU A 112 -6.11 -10.99 7.54
N VAL A 113 -5.58 -9.78 7.56
CA VAL A 113 -5.26 -9.07 8.82
C VAL A 113 -6.52 -8.79 9.63
N LEU A 114 -7.63 -8.40 8.99
CA LEU A 114 -8.91 -8.19 9.66
C LEU A 114 -9.47 -9.48 10.26
N MET A 115 -9.37 -10.62 9.55
CA MET A 115 -9.76 -11.93 10.11
C MET A 115 -8.93 -12.29 11.35
N ARG A 116 -7.65 -11.96 11.38
CA ARG A 116 -6.79 -12.17 12.56
C ARG A 116 -7.19 -11.28 13.72
N LEU A 117 -7.53 -10.03 13.46
CA LEU A 117 -8.08 -9.11 14.47
C LEU A 117 -9.38 -9.67 15.07
N GLU A 118 -10.30 -10.13 14.24
CA GLU A 118 -11.56 -10.73 14.70
C GLU A 118 -11.31 -11.96 15.57
N HIS A 119 -10.40 -12.83 15.15
CA HIS A 119 -10.03 -14.01 15.95
C HIS A 119 -9.38 -13.62 17.29
N ALA A 120 -8.49 -12.63 17.30
CA ALA A 120 -7.86 -12.13 18.52
C ALA A 120 -8.90 -11.57 19.51
N LEU A 121 -9.89 -10.83 19.00
CA LEU A 121 -10.99 -10.30 19.80
C LEU A 121 -11.88 -11.40 20.39
N GLN A 122 -12.19 -12.45 19.61
CA GLN A 122 -13.03 -13.56 20.06
C GLN A 122 -12.33 -14.48 21.07
N SER A 123 -11.03 -14.70 20.91
CA SER A 123 -10.24 -15.58 21.77
C SER A 123 -9.79 -14.93 23.09
N GLY A 124 -9.94 -13.61 23.22
CA GLY A 124 -9.44 -12.86 24.39
C GLY A 124 -7.93 -12.93 24.57
N ASN A 125 -7.20 -13.44 23.58
CA ASN A 125 -5.75 -13.60 23.60
C ASN A 125 -5.11 -12.75 22.50
N PRO A 126 -4.48 -11.61 22.82
CA PRO A 126 -3.81 -10.75 21.85
C PRO A 126 -2.49 -11.34 21.31
N ASN A 127 -2.22 -12.63 21.56
CA ASN A 127 -0.93 -13.24 21.26
C ASN A 127 -0.62 -13.22 19.75
N PRO A 128 0.55 -12.78 19.34
CA PRO A 128 0.89 -12.60 17.93
C PRO A 128 0.92 -13.93 17.19
N ILE A 129 0.15 -14.02 16.13
CA ILE A 129 0.28 -15.08 15.14
C ILE A 129 1.49 -14.74 14.24
N PRO A 130 2.29 -15.72 13.81
CA PRO A 130 3.51 -15.47 13.01
C PRO A 130 3.27 -14.56 11.80
N VAL A 131 4.20 -13.66 11.56
CA VAL A 131 4.11 -12.48 10.71
C VAL A 131 4.11 -12.76 9.20
N HIS A 132 4.08 -13.99 8.74
CA HIS A 132 4.00 -14.30 7.31
C HIS A 132 3.03 -15.44 7.00
N PRO A 133 1.86 -15.14 6.41
CA PRO A 133 1.18 -16.14 5.59
C PRO A 133 1.73 -16.11 4.17
N GLU A 134 1.90 -17.28 3.58
CA GLU A 134 1.99 -17.36 2.12
C GLU A 134 0.70 -16.78 1.51
N PRO A 135 0.79 -15.98 0.44
CA PRO A 135 -0.37 -15.30 -0.11
C PRO A 135 -1.37 -16.32 -0.68
N ALA A 136 -2.56 -16.34 -0.08
CA ALA A 136 -3.71 -16.93 -0.75
C ALA A 136 -3.97 -16.14 -2.05
N SER A 137 -4.31 -16.84 -3.13
CA SER A 137 -4.53 -16.23 -4.45
C SER A 137 -5.54 -15.09 -4.36
N PRO A 138 -5.22 -13.89 -4.85
CA PRO A 138 -6.07 -12.71 -4.72
C PRO A 138 -7.39 -12.85 -5.51
N PRO A 139 -8.48 -12.20 -5.08
CA PRO A 139 -9.70 -12.09 -5.87
C PRO A 139 -9.43 -11.41 -7.22
N ALA A 140 -10.19 -11.77 -8.26
CA ALA A 140 -9.94 -11.38 -9.66
C ALA A 140 -9.84 -9.86 -9.94
N ASP A 141 -10.29 -9.00 -9.03
CA ASP A 141 -10.26 -7.54 -9.19
C ASP A 141 -9.20 -6.81 -8.33
N ASP A 142 -8.45 -7.51 -7.49
CA ASP A 142 -7.45 -6.94 -6.57
C ASP A 142 -6.24 -6.33 -7.30
N TRP A 143 -5.95 -6.81 -8.49
CA TRP A 143 -4.87 -6.29 -9.33
C TRP A 143 -5.00 -4.80 -9.70
N LYS A 144 -6.21 -4.27 -9.73
CA LYS A 144 -6.43 -2.83 -10.01
C LYS A 144 -5.94 -1.95 -8.87
N TYR A 145 -6.11 -2.42 -7.65
CA TYR A 145 -5.61 -1.74 -6.46
C TYR A 145 -4.09 -1.79 -6.42
N GLU A 146 -3.50 -2.98 -6.60
CA GLU A 146 -2.04 -3.14 -6.68
C GLU A 146 -1.43 -2.27 -7.79
N MET A 147 -2.10 -2.17 -8.92
CA MET A 147 -1.69 -1.31 -10.03
C MET A 147 -1.66 0.17 -9.64
N VAL A 148 -2.68 0.65 -8.92
CA VAL A 148 -2.73 2.03 -8.44
C VAL A 148 -1.59 2.29 -7.46
N LEU A 149 -1.35 1.38 -6.51
CA LEU A 149 -0.27 1.49 -5.53
C LEU A 149 1.11 1.46 -6.19
N LEU A 150 1.30 0.58 -7.18
CA LEU A 150 2.54 0.53 -7.93
C LEU A 150 2.81 1.86 -8.65
N LEU A 151 1.81 2.46 -9.28
CA LEU A 151 1.97 3.74 -9.95
C LEU A 151 2.21 4.89 -8.96
N GLN A 152 1.55 4.89 -7.80
CA GLN A 152 1.80 5.87 -6.74
C GLN A 152 3.26 5.81 -6.27
N LEU A 153 3.75 4.61 -5.95
CA LEU A 153 5.16 4.40 -5.58
C LEU A 153 6.13 4.83 -6.69
N THR A 154 5.79 4.53 -7.95
CA THR A 154 6.57 4.95 -9.11
C THR A 154 6.69 6.48 -9.20
N VAL A 155 5.59 7.18 -8.98
CA VAL A 155 5.55 8.66 -8.95
C VAL A 155 6.36 9.20 -7.75
N ASP A 156 6.26 8.56 -6.59
CA ASP A 156 7.00 8.97 -5.40
C ASP A 156 8.52 8.84 -5.59
N VAL A 157 8.99 7.74 -6.19
CA VAL A 157 10.41 7.59 -6.55
C VAL A 157 10.85 8.71 -7.49
N TRP A 158 10.09 9.00 -8.52
CA TRP A 158 10.38 10.03 -9.52
C TRP A 158 10.46 11.44 -8.91
N ILE A 159 9.48 11.79 -8.07
CA ILE A 159 9.41 13.13 -7.44
C ILE A 159 10.52 13.30 -6.41
N ARG A 160 10.87 12.26 -5.66
CA ARG A 160 11.97 12.32 -4.68
C ARG A 160 13.35 12.45 -5.32
N ASP A 161 13.50 12.00 -6.57
CA ASP A 161 14.68 12.24 -7.42
C ASP A 161 14.71 13.70 -7.96
N GLY A 162 13.83 14.58 -7.50
CA GLY A 162 13.77 16.01 -7.85
C GLY A 162 13.11 16.32 -9.20
N ARG A 163 12.39 15.36 -9.77
CA ARG A 163 11.79 15.48 -11.11
C ARG A 163 10.31 15.79 -11.06
N GLU A 164 9.76 16.38 -12.11
CA GLU A 164 8.35 16.77 -12.17
C GLU A 164 7.46 15.67 -12.73
N LEU A 165 6.20 15.60 -12.25
CA LEU A 165 5.20 14.63 -12.74
C LEU A 165 4.91 14.77 -14.24
N ASN A 166 4.95 15.99 -14.79
CA ASN A 166 4.76 16.23 -16.23
C ASN A 166 5.89 15.61 -17.05
N ALA A 167 7.13 15.68 -16.56
CA ALA A 167 8.27 15.05 -17.19
C ALA A 167 8.11 13.52 -17.22
N LEU A 168 7.68 12.89 -16.13
CA LEU A 168 7.41 11.46 -16.11
C LEU A 168 6.43 11.04 -17.21
N ALA A 169 5.36 11.82 -17.43
CA ALA A 169 4.36 11.49 -18.44
C ALA A 169 4.94 11.54 -19.87
N VAL A 170 5.82 12.49 -20.15
CA VAL A 170 6.45 12.67 -21.48
C VAL A 170 7.59 11.69 -21.68
N ASP A 171 8.53 11.65 -20.73
CA ASP A 171 9.82 10.98 -20.89
C ASP A 171 9.65 9.45 -20.89
N SER A 172 8.71 8.91 -20.09
CA SER A 172 8.38 7.49 -20.14
C SER A 172 7.71 7.05 -21.46
N GLY A 173 7.17 8.00 -22.24
CA GLY A 173 6.41 7.70 -23.45
C GLY A 173 5.10 6.93 -23.22
N CYS A 174 4.70 6.76 -21.95
CA CYS A 174 3.53 5.95 -21.56
C CYS A 174 2.24 6.77 -21.50
N TRP A 175 2.33 8.09 -21.27
CA TRP A 175 1.17 8.93 -20.97
C TRP A 175 1.08 10.13 -21.90
N THR A 176 -0.14 10.56 -22.18
CA THR A 176 -0.38 11.74 -23.02
C THR A 176 -0.68 12.96 -22.16
N LEU A 177 -0.13 14.11 -22.55
CA LEU A 177 -0.49 15.39 -21.97
C LEU A 177 -1.75 15.94 -22.63
N THR A 178 -2.69 16.40 -21.82
CA THR A 178 -3.88 17.11 -22.28
C THR A 178 -3.65 18.62 -22.13
N ARG A 179 -3.93 19.38 -23.16
CA ARG A 179 -3.87 20.84 -23.11
C ARG A 179 -5.12 21.38 -22.43
N GLU A 180 -4.96 22.04 -21.29
CA GLU A 180 -6.03 22.72 -20.57
C GLU A 180 -5.66 24.23 -20.45
N GLN A 181 -6.46 25.07 -21.07
CA GLN A 181 -6.19 26.53 -21.18
C GLN A 181 -4.77 26.80 -21.69
N ASN A 182 -3.82 27.24 -20.92
CA ASN A 182 -2.43 27.51 -21.35
C ASN A 182 -1.40 26.53 -20.76
N HIS A 183 -1.85 25.42 -20.10
CA HIS A 183 -0.97 24.47 -19.44
C HIS A 183 -1.18 23.03 -19.96
N TYR A 184 -0.11 22.26 -20.02
CA TYR A 184 -0.17 20.83 -20.30
C TYR A 184 -0.25 20.05 -18.99
N ARG A 185 -1.20 19.11 -18.88
CA ARG A 185 -1.39 18.27 -17.68
C ARG A 185 -1.45 16.80 -18.05
N PRO A 186 -0.85 15.91 -17.24
CA PRO A 186 -0.91 14.46 -17.46
C PRO A 186 -2.23 13.90 -16.89
N LYS A 187 -3.37 14.29 -17.48
CA LYS A 187 -4.70 13.94 -16.99
C LYS A 187 -4.89 12.43 -16.89
N THR A 188 -4.44 11.69 -17.90
CA THR A 188 -4.55 10.23 -17.95
C THR A 188 -3.72 9.58 -16.84
N LEU A 189 -2.48 10.00 -16.63
CA LEU A 189 -1.64 9.52 -15.52
C LEU A 189 -2.32 9.77 -14.17
N LYS A 190 -2.83 11.01 -13.95
CA LYS A 190 -3.53 11.35 -12.70
C LYS A 190 -4.77 10.51 -12.45
N ASN A 191 -5.50 10.13 -13.50
CA ASN A 191 -6.67 9.26 -13.35
C ASN A 191 -6.28 7.83 -12.89
N TYR A 192 -5.06 7.39 -13.13
CA TYR A 192 -4.56 6.09 -12.69
C TYR A 192 -3.99 6.09 -11.27
N LEU A 193 -3.81 7.26 -10.64
CA LEU A 193 -3.34 7.37 -9.26
C LEU A 193 -4.44 7.11 -8.22
N HIS A 194 -5.70 6.99 -8.62
CA HIS A 194 -6.81 6.78 -7.71
C HIS A 194 -7.81 5.77 -8.27
N LEU A 195 -8.27 4.84 -7.46
CA LEU A 195 -9.26 3.81 -7.86
C LEU A 195 -10.56 4.43 -8.39
N LYS A 196 -11.06 5.51 -7.77
CA LYS A 196 -12.31 6.19 -8.16
C LYS A 196 -12.27 6.81 -9.56
N THR A 197 -11.08 7.18 -10.03
CA THR A 197 -10.87 7.80 -11.35
C THR A 197 -10.30 6.83 -12.38
N LEU A 198 -10.02 5.60 -11.98
CA LEU A 198 -9.47 4.57 -12.83
C LEU A 198 -10.45 4.21 -13.97
N PRO A 199 -10.00 4.08 -15.23
CA PRO A 199 -10.84 3.62 -16.31
C PRO A 199 -11.44 2.23 -16.03
N LYS A 200 -12.65 1.95 -16.56
CA LYS A 200 -13.29 0.61 -16.41
C LYS A 200 -12.38 -0.54 -16.88
N ARG A 201 -11.56 -0.30 -17.90
CA ARG A 201 -10.55 -1.25 -18.41
C ARG A 201 -9.18 -0.57 -18.40
N PRO A 202 -8.49 -0.55 -17.26
CA PRO A 202 -7.21 0.10 -17.16
C PRO A 202 -6.13 -0.71 -17.88
N LYS A 203 -5.19 0.00 -18.50
CA LYS A 203 -4.05 -0.59 -19.22
C LYS A 203 -2.88 -0.76 -18.26
N TRP A 204 -2.81 -1.87 -17.56
CA TRP A 204 -1.76 -2.17 -16.58
C TRP A 204 -0.33 -2.13 -17.18
N GLN A 205 -0.20 -2.44 -18.48
CA GLN A 205 1.08 -2.37 -19.20
C GLN A 205 1.70 -0.97 -19.15
N LEU A 206 0.87 0.11 -19.13
CA LEU A 206 1.39 1.46 -19.00
C LEU A 206 2.04 1.68 -17.65
N VAL A 207 1.47 1.12 -16.59
CA VAL A 207 1.99 1.24 -15.23
C VAL A 207 3.30 0.48 -15.08
N LEU A 208 3.37 -0.77 -15.56
CA LEU A 208 4.63 -1.53 -15.54
C LEU A 208 5.75 -0.82 -16.29
N ARG A 209 5.49 -0.38 -17.54
CA ARG A 209 6.49 0.35 -18.33
C ARG A 209 6.94 1.65 -17.66
N THR A 210 6.02 2.35 -16.97
CA THR A 210 6.40 3.57 -16.25
C THR A 210 7.29 3.23 -15.06
N ALA A 211 7.00 2.15 -14.32
CA ALA A 211 7.82 1.69 -13.22
C ALA A 211 9.22 1.25 -13.69
N GLU A 212 9.30 0.46 -14.77
CA GLU A 212 10.56 0.06 -15.39
C GLU A 212 11.39 1.26 -15.86
N TYR A 213 10.75 2.25 -16.49
CA TYR A 213 11.40 3.49 -16.92
C TYR A 213 12.00 4.24 -15.71
N VAL A 214 11.23 4.42 -14.63
CA VAL A 214 11.70 5.11 -13.42
C VAL A 214 12.86 4.34 -12.76
N LEU A 215 12.79 3.02 -12.71
CA LEU A 215 13.88 2.17 -12.20
C LEU A 215 15.16 2.28 -13.02
N GLY A 216 15.05 2.55 -14.32
CA GLY A 216 16.20 2.75 -15.20
C GLY A 216 16.82 4.15 -15.12
N GLU A 217 16.04 5.15 -14.70
CA GLU A 217 16.42 6.57 -14.74
C GLU A 217 16.80 7.15 -13.38
N CYS A 218 16.29 6.57 -12.28
CA CYS A 218 16.51 7.08 -10.93
C CYS A 218 17.61 6.31 -10.21
N ASP A 219 18.33 7.00 -9.33
CA ASP A 219 19.40 6.39 -8.53
C ASP A 219 18.85 5.34 -7.57
N THR A 220 19.73 4.36 -7.24
CA THR A 220 19.39 3.30 -6.29
C THR A 220 19.18 3.87 -4.90
N SER A 221 17.96 3.76 -4.40
CA SER A 221 17.53 4.20 -3.09
C SER A 221 16.70 3.09 -2.41
N PRO A 222 16.47 3.14 -1.10
CA PRO A 222 15.56 2.20 -0.45
C PRO A 222 14.17 2.14 -1.13
N LEU A 223 13.68 3.30 -1.59
CA LEU A 223 12.39 3.39 -2.26
C LEU A 223 12.40 2.79 -3.68
N SER A 224 13.50 2.95 -4.44
CA SER A 224 13.63 2.32 -5.75
C SER A 224 13.79 0.79 -5.65
N LEU A 225 14.44 0.27 -4.61
CA LEU A 225 14.49 -1.17 -4.32
C LEU A 225 13.10 -1.72 -3.98
N GLU A 226 12.31 -0.98 -3.21
CA GLU A 226 10.90 -1.32 -2.95
C GLU A 226 10.10 -1.33 -4.26
N LEU A 227 10.26 -0.31 -5.11
CA LEU A 227 9.61 -0.23 -6.42
C LEU A 227 9.97 -1.44 -7.29
N GLU A 228 11.24 -1.83 -7.34
CA GLU A 228 11.68 -3.01 -8.10
C GLU A 228 11.00 -4.30 -7.61
N SER A 229 10.96 -4.50 -6.29
CA SER A 229 10.29 -5.66 -5.69
C SER A 229 8.80 -5.71 -6.02
N LYS A 230 8.11 -4.57 -5.91
CA LYS A 230 6.67 -4.45 -6.21
C LYS A 230 6.37 -4.61 -7.69
N THR A 231 7.22 -4.09 -8.56
CA THR A 231 7.08 -4.25 -10.03
C THR A 231 7.12 -5.74 -10.41
N LYS A 232 8.11 -6.49 -9.91
CA LYS A 232 8.23 -7.94 -10.14
C LYS A 232 7.04 -8.73 -9.59
N ARG A 233 6.56 -8.37 -8.38
CA ARG A 233 5.39 -9.01 -7.77
C ARG A 233 4.13 -8.76 -8.58
N PHE A 234 3.88 -7.53 -8.99
CA PHE A 234 2.70 -7.15 -9.78
C PHE A 234 2.74 -7.79 -11.18
N GLU A 235 3.89 -7.82 -11.85
CA GLU A 235 4.08 -8.50 -13.12
C GLU A 235 3.70 -10.00 -13.01
N LYS A 236 4.21 -10.70 -12.00
CA LYS A 236 3.86 -12.09 -11.74
C LYS A 236 2.36 -12.27 -11.53
N GLN A 237 1.75 -11.43 -10.70
CA GLN A 237 0.30 -11.47 -10.43
C GLN A 237 -0.54 -11.29 -11.70
N ILE A 238 -0.17 -10.35 -12.57
CA ILE A 238 -0.89 -10.13 -13.84
C ILE A 238 -0.74 -11.31 -14.79
N LEU A 239 0.43 -11.95 -14.85
CA LEU A 239 0.66 -13.13 -15.68
C LEU A 239 -0.18 -14.33 -15.19
N ASP A 240 -0.36 -14.47 -13.89
CA ASP A 240 -1.21 -15.51 -13.29
C ASP A 240 -2.71 -15.29 -13.61
N ILE A 241 -3.17 -14.05 -13.66
CA ILE A 241 -4.56 -13.68 -13.98
C ILE A 241 -4.85 -13.75 -15.49
N HIS A 242 -3.84 -13.48 -16.32
CA HIS A 242 -3.95 -13.41 -17.79
C HIS A 242 -2.94 -14.35 -18.50
N PRO A 243 -3.05 -15.68 -18.37
CA PRO A 243 -2.05 -16.63 -18.87
C PRO A 243 -1.87 -16.62 -20.39
N THR A 244 -2.85 -16.13 -21.16
CA THR A 244 -2.77 -15.99 -22.63
C THR A 244 -1.75 -14.93 -23.10
N LEU A 245 -1.26 -14.06 -22.20
CA LEU A 245 -0.24 -13.05 -22.52
C LEU A 245 1.17 -13.63 -22.60
N ASN A 246 1.44 -14.71 -21.89
CA ASN A 246 2.73 -15.42 -21.92
C ASN A 246 3.07 -15.99 -23.32
N GLU A 247 2.07 -16.41 -24.08
CA GLU A 247 2.30 -16.93 -25.44
C GLU A 247 2.68 -15.84 -26.46
N THR A 248 2.22 -14.62 -26.24
CA THR A 248 2.47 -13.50 -27.18
C THR A 248 3.85 -12.87 -26.97
N GLU A 249 4.37 -12.84 -25.75
CA GLU A 249 5.72 -12.34 -25.47
C GLU A 249 6.80 -13.35 -25.85
N ASN A 250 6.58 -14.64 -25.63
CA ASN A 250 7.47 -15.71 -26.13
C ASN A 250 7.60 -15.70 -27.65
N LYS A 251 6.50 -15.42 -28.40
CA LYS A 251 6.54 -15.29 -29.85
C LYS A 251 7.24 -14.02 -30.33
N ARG A 252 7.21 -12.92 -29.56
CA ARG A 252 7.95 -11.68 -29.87
C ARG A 252 9.45 -11.81 -29.62
N SER A 253 9.84 -12.46 -28.54
CA SER A 253 11.25 -12.72 -28.21
C SER A 253 11.89 -13.66 -29.21
N GLN A 254 11.21 -14.70 -29.67
CA GLN A 254 11.71 -15.62 -30.71
C GLN A 254 11.84 -14.96 -32.09
N ASN A 255 10.98 -13.99 -32.43
CA ASN A 255 11.07 -13.24 -33.70
C ASN A 255 12.17 -12.18 -33.73
N GLN A 256 12.65 -11.69 -32.59
CA GLN A 256 13.81 -10.79 -32.53
C GLN A 256 15.15 -11.53 -32.72
N TYR A 257 15.27 -12.77 -32.24
CA TYR A 257 16.47 -13.60 -32.43
C TYR A 257 16.54 -14.25 -33.83
N GLY A 258 15.44 -14.34 -34.56
CA GLY A 258 15.39 -14.91 -35.91
C GLY A 258 15.75 -13.98 -37.06
N LYS A 259 15.97 -12.67 -36.81
CA LYS A 259 16.34 -11.67 -37.82
C LYS A 259 17.82 -11.26 -37.83
N GLN A 260 18.66 -11.94 -37.05
CA GLN A 260 20.13 -11.75 -37.05
C GLN A 260 20.88 -13.00 -37.55
N LYS A 261 20.35 -13.69 -38.54
CA LYS A 261 21.10 -14.68 -39.32
C LYS A 261 20.97 -14.37 -40.81
#